data_da1908b2d5c4b378cc536e2b059daf08
#
_entry.id   da1908b2d5c4b378cc536e2b059daf08
#
_cell.length_a   1.000
_cell.length_b   1.000
_cell.length_c   1.000
_cell.angle_alpha   90.00
_cell.angle_beta   90.00
_cell.angle_gamma   90.00
#
_symmetry.space_group_name_H-M   'P 1'
#
loop_
_entity.id
_entity.type
_entity.pdbx_description
1 polymer ?
#
loop_
_entity_poly.entity_id
_entity_poly.type
_entity_poly.pdbx_seq_one_letter_code
_entity_poly.pdbx_strand_id
1 'polypeptide(L)'
;MELQIPFSFVPKYRYRVLSGSVGTGVYRKLKILSEQKGCEVLELNVQQDHVHLVLMIPPKFSVSEIIGMLKGKTAMDVFKNYPKLRTKTYWGNHFWAPGYCLDTVGIDEEMIRKYVKYQSKKEDDDQLKFNL
;
A
#
# COMPACT_ATOMS: atom_id res chain seq x y z
N MET A 1 15.64 -11.33 -7.91
CA MET A 1 16.33 -10.36 -7.04
C MET A 1 15.31 -9.66 -6.15
N GLU A 2 15.50 -9.78 -4.85
CA GLU A 2 14.64 -9.11 -3.89
C GLU A 2 15.24 -7.76 -3.51
N LEU A 3 14.43 -6.72 -3.48
CA LEU A 3 14.84 -5.39 -3.06
C LEU A 3 13.95 -4.90 -1.93
N GLN A 4 14.54 -4.11 -1.05
CA GLN A 4 13.79 -3.36 -0.06
C GLN A 4 13.10 -2.19 -0.74
N ILE A 5 11.78 -2.18 -0.73
CA ILE A 5 11.00 -1.14 -1.38
C ILE A 5 10.23 -0.37 -0.32
N PRO A 6 10.64 0.88 -0.03
CA PRO A 6 9.87 1.74 0.85
C PRO A 6 8.80 2.48 0.07
N PHE A 7 7.58 2.48 0.60
CA PHE A 7 6.49 3.27 0.02
C PHE A 7 5.63 3.92 1.09
N SER A 8 4.95 4.98 0.67
CA SER A 8 3.98 5.67 1.48
C SER A 8 2.68 5.81 0.70
N PHE A 9 1.57 5.71 1.39
CA PHE A 9 0.27 6.03 0.81
C PHE A 9 -0.61 6.66 1.88
N VAL A 10 -1.63 7.40 1.43
CA VAL A 10 -2.44 8.23 2.32
C VAL A 10 -3.93 7.96 2.09
N PRO A 11 -4.76 8.12 3.12
CA PRO A 11 -6.21 8.13 2.94
C PRO A 11 -6.64 9.23 1.98
N LYS A 12 -7.75 9.01 1.28
CA LYS A 12 -8.33 10.01 0.39
C LYS A 12 -8.59 11.30 1.17
N TYR A 13 -8.25 12.43 0.57
CA TYR A 13 -8.28 13.77 1.19
C TYR A 13 -7.33 13.92 2.37
N ARG A 14 -6.45 12.94 2.60
CA ARG A 14 -5.50 12.91 3.71
C ARG A 14 -6.15 13.12 5.06
N TYR A 15 -7.34 12.57 5.25
CA TYR A 15 -8.02 12.62 6.54
C TYR A 15 -7.25 11.83 7.60
N ARG A 16 -7.30 12.34 8.85
CA ARG A 16 -6.62 11.70 9.98
C ARG A 16 -7.47 10.58 10.58
N VAL A 17 -7.77 9.58 9.77
CA VAL A 17 -8.67 8.48 10.17
C VAL A 17 -7.94 7.24 10.67
N LEU A 18 -6.63 7.17 10.48
CA LEU A 18 -5.82 6.01 10.86
C LEU A 18 -5.39 6.09 12.33
N SER A 19 -6.33 6.38 13.21
CA SER A 19 -6.09 6.46 14.65
C SER A 19 -6.94 5.42 15.38
N GLY A 20 -6.55 5.11 16.62
CA GLY A 20 -7.29 4.16 17.43
C GLY A 20 -7.46 2.80 16.77
N SER A 21 -8.67 2.26 16.81
CA SER A 21 -8.97 0.93 16.29
C SER A 21 -8.84 0.83 14.76
N VAL A 22 -9.12 1.91 14.04
CA VAL A 22 -8.97 1.92 12.58
C VAL A 22 -7.49 1.75 12.22
N GLY A 23 -6.61 2.52 12.82
CA GLY A 23 -5.17 2.42 12.58
C GLY A 23 -4.62 1.06 12.96
N THR A 24 -5.04 0.51 14.10
CA THR A 24 -4.61 -0.82 14.55
C THR A 24 -5.07 -1.90 13.57
N GLY A 25 -6.30 -1.81 13.10
CA GLY A 25 -6.85 -2.76 12.13
C GLY A 25 -6.10 -2.72 10.79
N VAL A 26 -5.82 -1.51 10.31
CA VAL A 26 -5.04 -1.33 9.08
C VAL A 26 -3.63 -1.92 9.24
N TYR A 27 -2.96 -1.64 10.35
CA TYR A 27 -1.64 -2.19 10.65
C TYR A 27 -1.65 -3.73 10.57
N ARG A 28 -2.57 -4.36 11.27
CA ARG A 28 -2.67 -5.83 11.29
C ARG A 28 -2.93 -6.40 9.92
N LYS A 29 -3.86 -5.79 9.18
CA LYS A 29 -4.25 -6.28 7.86
C LYS A 29 -3.11 -6.15 6.88
N LEU A 30 -2.40 -5.03 6.89
CA LEU A 30 -1.23 -4.83 6.02
C LEU A 30 -0.16 -5.89 6.28
N LYS A 31 0.12 -6.15 7.55
CA LYS A 31 1.13 -7.15 7.93
C LYS A 31 0.73 -8.55 7.45
N ILE A 32 -0.50 -8.96 7.74
CA ILE A 32 -1.00 -10.29 7.36
C ILE A 32 -1.01 -10.46 5.84
N LEU A 33 -1.53 -9.49 5.11
CA LEU A 33 -1.63 -9.56 3.66
C LEU A 33 -0.25 -9.61 2.99
N SER A 34 0.69 -8.81 3.50
CA SER A 34 2.06 -8.81 2.97
C SER A 34 2.72 -10.16 3.16
N GLU A 35 2.60 -10.73 4.34
CA GLU A 35 3.18 -12.03 4.66
C GLU A 35 2.53 -13.16 3.85
N GLN A 36 1.23 -13.10 3.60
CA GLN A 36 0.52 -14.07 2.78
C GLN A 36 1.02 -14.10 1.33
N LYS A 37 1.54 -12.99 0.84
CA LYS A 37 2.12 -12.90 -0.51
C LYS A 37 3.62 -13.22 -0.53
N GLY A 38 4.17 -13.63 0.59
CA GLY A 38 5.60 -13.94 0.68
C GLY A 38 6.49 -12.71 0.77
N CYS A 39 5.92 -11.55 1.04
CA CYS A 39 6.70 -10.35 1.30
C CYS A 39 7.18 -10.34 2.74
N GLU A 40 8.42 -9.91 2.95
CA GLU A 40 8.93 -9.67 4.30
C GLU A 40 8.66 -8.22 4.68
N VAL A 41 8.01 -8.01 5.80
CA VAL A 41 7.73 -6.67 6.32
C VAL A 41 8.92 -6.24 7.16
N LEU A 42 9.73 -5.32 6.63
CA LEU A 42 10.90 -4.80 7.33
C LEU A 42 10.53 -3.63 8.25
N GLU A 43 9.61 -2.81 7.81
CA GLU A 43 9.13 -1.67 8.58
C GLU A 43 7.67 -1.41 8.21
N LEU A 44 6.86 -1.12 9.20
CA LEU A 44 5.46 -0.75 9.00
C LEU A 44 5.09 0.27 10.07
N ASN A 45 4.73 1.47 9.60
CA ASN A 45 4.36 2.56 10.48
C ASN A 45 3.04 3.18 9.98
N VAL A 46 2.02 3.11 10.81
CA VAL A 46 0.71 3.68 10.51
C VAL A 46 0.54 4.94 11.36
N GLN A 47 0.60 6.10 10.71
CA GLN A 47 0.33 7.38 11.33
C GLN A 47 -1.14 7.76 11.11
N GLN A 48 -1.59 8.85 11.71
CA GLN A 48 -2.99 9.26 11.61
C GLN A 48 -3.44 9.50 10.16
N ASP A 49 -2.57 10.02 9.32
CA ASP A 49 -2.90 10.45 7.96
C ASP A 49 -2.04 9.80 6.87
N HIS A 50 -1.21 8.83 7.21
CA HIS A 50 -0.41 8.12 6.21
C HIS A 50 0.10 6.79 6.72
N VAL A 51 0.50 5.95 5.79
CA VAL A 51 1.18 4.68 6.05
C VAL A 51 2.56 4.74 5.41
N HIS A 52 3.57 4.33 6.17
CA HIS A 52 4.92 4.10 5.67
C HIS A 52 5.24 2.62 5.82
N LEU A 53 5.68 2.00 4.73
CA LEU A 53 5.84 0.55 4.67
C LEU A 53 7.10 0.21 3.89
N VAL A 54 7.96 -0.63 4.46
CA VAL A 54 9.14 -1.15 3.77
C VAL A 54 8.98 -2.64 3.62
N LEU A 55 8.93 -3.12 2.39
CA LEU A 55 8.76 -4.54 2.07
C LEU A 55 9.92 -5.08 1.24
N MET A 56 10.23 -6.34 1.48
CA MET A 56 10.97 -7.17 0.53
C MET A 56 9.94 -7.90 -0.32
N ILE A 57 9.83 -7.53 -1.59
CA ILE A 57 8.84 -8.12 -2.51
C ILE A 57 9.51 -9.19 -3.37
N PRO A 58 8.95 -10.42 -3.42
CA PRO A 58 9.49 -11.44 -4.33
C PRO A 58 9.44 -10.96 -5.79
N PRO A 59 10.44 -11.32 -6.62
CA PRO A 59 10.49 -10.83 -8.01
C PRO A 59 9.29 -11.22 -8.88
N LYS A 60 8.55 -12.23 -8.50
CA LYS A 60 7.37 -12.68 -9.25
C LYS A 60 6.21 -11.70 -9.22
N PHE A 61 6.22 -10.73 -8.27
CA PHE A 61 5.17 -9.72 -8.18
C PHE A 61 5.73 -8.35 -8.55
N SER A 62 4.90 -7.54 -9.23
CA SER A 62 5.22 -6.12 -9.42
C SER A 62 4.90 -5.33 -8.16
N VAL A 63 5.48 -4.15 -8.04
CA VAL A 63 5.18 -3.23 -6.95
C VAL A 63 3.70 -2.85 -6.98
N SER A 64 3.15 -2.55 -8.15
CA SER A 64 1.74 -2.15 -8.27
C SER A 64 0.78 -3.28 -7.93
N GLU A 65 1.11 -4.55 -8.25
CA GLU A 65 0.31 -5.70 -7.82
C GLU A 65 0.17 -5.76 -6.30
N ILE A 66 1.30 -5.63 -5.60
CA ILE A 66 1.32 -5.71 -4.14
C ILE A 66 0.59 -4.52 -3.53
N ILE A 67 0.89 -3.29 -3.98
CA ILE A 67 0.24 -2.10 -3.44
C ILE A 67 -1.26 -2.09 -3.75
N GLY A 68 -1.64 -2.48 -4.97
CA GLY A 68 -3.05 -2.57 -5.33
C GLY A 68 -3.83 -3.54 -4.45
N MET A 69 -3.24 -4.70 -4.17
CA MET A 69 -3.83 -5.70 -3.29
C MET A 69 -3.94 -5.17 -1.86
N LEU A 70 -2.88 -4.58 -1.33
CA LEU A 70 -2.86 -4.04 0.03
C LEU A 70 -3.91 -2.93 0.20
N LYS A 71 -3.95 -1.98 -0.74
CA LYS A 71 -4.90 -0.87 -0.68
C LYS A 71 -6.35 -1.35 -0.82
N GLY A 72 -6.60 -2.24 -1.78
CA GLY A 72 -7.95 -2.75 -2.03
C GLY A 72 -8.51 -3.53 -0.84
N LYS A 73 -7.73 -4.45 -0.31
CA LYS A 73 -8.22 -5.31 0.79
C LYS A 73 -8.31 -4.59 2.11
N THR A 74 -7.40 -3.66 2.39
CA THR A 74 -7.51 -2.85 3.62
C THR A 74 -8.71 -1.89 3.55
N ALA A 75 -8.98 -1.31 2.38
CA ALA A 75 -10.16 -0.46 2.20
C ALA A 75 -11.46 -1.24 2.44
N MET A 76 -11.56 -2.44 1.88
CA MET A 76 -12.72 -3.31 2.10
C MET A 76 -12.90 -3.62 3.59
N ASP A 77 -11.82 -3.95 4.27
CA ASP A 77 -11.84 -4.29 5.69
C ASP A 77 -12.29 -3.09 6.55
N VAL A 78 -11.75 -1.91 6.27
CA VAL A 78 -12.15 -0.69 6.99
C VAL A 78 -13.62 -0.38 6.78
N PHE A 79 -14.12 -0.42 5.55
CA PHE A 79 -15.52 -0.11 5.27
C PHE A 79 -16.47 -1.17 5.82
N LYS A 80 -16.03 -2.41 5.92
CA LYS A 80 -16.82 -3.48 6.54
C LYS A 80 -16.98 -3.27 8.05
N ASN A 81 -15.87 -2.89 8.70
CA ASN A 81 -15.86 -2.71 10.16
C ASN A 81 -16.35 -1.33 10.59
N TYR A 82 -16.26 -0.33 9.71
CA TYR A 82 -16.67 1.04 9.99
C TYR A 82 -17.53 1.59 8.85
N PRO A 83 -18.78 1.09 8.71
CA PRO A 83 -19.64 1.49 7.57
C PRO A 83 -19.89 3.00 7.49
N LYS A 84 -19.86 3.70 8.62
CA LYS A 84 -20.08 5.15 8.66
C LYS A 84 -19.01 5.93 7.93
N LEU A 85 -17.77 5.42 7.86
CA LEU A 85 -16.71 6.06 7.09
C LEU A 85 -17.05 6.09 5.62
N ARG A 86 -17.61 5.00 5.10
CA ARG A 86 -17.98 4.90 3.69
C ARG A 86 -19.10 5.87 3.31
N THR A 87 -20.06 6.06 4.19
CA THR A 87 -21.26 6.87 3.87
C THR A 87 -21.12 8.33 4.25
N LYS A 88 -20.35 8.65 5.30
CA LYS A 88 -20.24 10.02 5.81
C LYS A 88 -18.94 10.71 5.43
N THR A 89 -17.81 10.05 5.62
CA THR A 89 -16.47 10.64 5.42
C THR A 89 -15.99 10.44 3.99
N TYR A 90 -16.15 9.22 3.47
CA TYR A 90 -15.70 8.86 2.12
C TYR A 90 -16.91 8.58 1.26
N TRP A 91 -17.48 9.64 0.72
CA TRP A 91 -18.60 9.51 -0.20
C TRP A 91 -18.15 8.70 -1.41
N GLY A 92 -18.67 7.49 -1.55
CA GLY A 92 -18.28 6.56 -2.61
C GLY A 92 -17.42 5.41 -2.08
N ASN A 93 -16.50 4.89 -2.89
CA ASN A 93 -15.85 3.61 -2.63
C ASN A 93 -14.34 3.68 -2.41
N HIS A 94 -13.76 4.87 -2.31
CA HIS A 94 -12.30 5.00 -2.25
C HIS A 94 -11.84 5.49 -0.88
N PHE A 95 -11.25 4.57 -0.11
CA PHE A 95 -10.66 4.91 1.18
C PHE A 95 -9.29 5.58 1.00
N TRP A 96 -8.48 5.06 0.08
CA TRP A 96 -7.12 5.55 -0.16
C TRP A 96 -7.08 6.55 -1.30
N ALA A 97 -6.18 7.53 -1.20
CA ALA A 97 -5.85 8.39 -2.35
C ALA A 97 -5.24 7.54 -3.46
N PRO A 98 -5.43 7.92 -4.74
CA PRO A 98 -4.79 7.21 -5.85
C PRO A 98 -3.27 7.26 -5.75
N GLY A 99 -2.62 6.18 -6.18
CA GLY A 99 -1.17 6.12 -6.26
C GLY A 99 -0.48 5.85 -4.93
N TYR A 100 0.83 5.95 -4.96
CA TYR A 100 1.70 5.78 -3.82
C TYR A 100 3.03 6.46 -4.13
N CYS A 101 3.81 6.78 -3.09
CA CYS A 101 5.14 7.35 -3.24
C CYS A 101 6.19 6.30 -2.87
N LEU A 102 7.21 6.17 -3.72
CA LEU A 102 8.40 5.40 -3.37
C LEU A 102 9.36 6.33 -2.65
N ASP A 103 9.87 5.87 -1.51
CA ASP A 103 10.87 6.59 -0.73
C ASP A 103 12.22 5.92 -0.96
N THR A 104 13.17 6.64 -1.52
CA THR A 104 14.50 6.12 -1.84
C THR A 104 15.56 6.45 -0.80
N VAL A 105 15.18 7.07 0.31
CA VAL A 105 16.14 7.45 1.35
C VAL A 105 16.73 6.19 2.01
N GLY A 106 18.06 6.11 2.00
CA GLY A 106 18.79 4.99 2.63
C GLY A 106 18.93 3.75 1.76
N ILE A 107 18.47 3.77 0.50
CA ILE A 107 18.57 2.66 -0.43
C ILE A 107 19.39 3.08 -1.64
N ASP A 108 20.08 2.12 -2.26
CA ASP A 108 20.84 2.36 -3.49
C ASP A 108 19.89 2.80 -4.61
N GLU A 109 19.96 4.10 -4.95
CA GLU A 109 19.09 4.68 -5.96
C GLU A 109 19.24 4.01 -7.32
N GLU A 110 20.45 3.62 -7.69
CA GLU A 110 20.70 3.00 -8.98
C GLU A 110 20.01 1.63 -9.07
N MET A 111 20.10 0.83 -8.02
CA MET A 111 19.41 -0.47 -7.97
C MET A 111 17.90 -0.29 -8.01
N ILE A 112 17.38 0.70 -7.29
CA ILE A 112 15.95 0.98 -7.29
C ILE A 112 15.50 1.42 -8.69
N ARG A 113 16.24 2.28 -9.34
CA ARG A 113 15.92 2.70 -10.72
C ARG A 113 15.88 1.52 -11.68
N LYS A 114 16.84 0.61 -11.58
CA LYS A 114 16.86 -0.60 -12.40
C LYS A 114 15.66 -1.50 -12.10
N TYR A 115 15.31 -1.66 -10.84
CA TYR A 115 14.16 -2.46 -10.42
C TYR A 115 12.85 -1.86 -10.93
N VAL A 116 12.65 -0.57 -10.74
CA VAL A 116 11.45 0.13 -11.21
C VAL A 116 11.36 0.08 -12.75
N LYS A 117 12.47 0.28 -13.44
CA LYS A 117 12.51 0.14 -14.90
C LYS A 117 12.14 -1.27 -15.35
N TYR A 118 12.67 -2.28 -14.68
CA TYR A 118 12.35 -3.67 -14.99
C TYR A 118 10.85 -3.93 -14.82
N GLN A 119 10.22 -3.36 -13.80
CA GLN A 119 8.81 -3.58 -13.53
C GLN A 119 7.87 -2.68 -14.32
N SER A 120 8.34 -1.61 -14.93
CA SER A 120 7.47 -0.65 -15.61
C SER A 120 6.59 -1.28 -16.69
N LYS A 121 7.13 -2.18 -17.51
CA LYS A 121 6.34 -2.90 -18.53
C LYS A 121 5.27 -3.78 -17.90
N LYS A 122 5.60 -4.41 -16.79
CA LYS A 122 4.65 -5.27 -16.07
C LYS A 122 3.55 -4.46 -15.43
N GLU A 123 3.89 -3.30 -14.87
CA GLU A 123 2.92 -2.41 -14.25
C GLU A 123 1.94 -1.82 -15.26
N ASP A 124 2.38 -1.50 -16.46
CA ASP A 124 1.49 -1.03 -17.53
C ASP A 124 0.40 -2.05 -17.83
N ASP A 125 0.73 -3.34 -17.86
CA ASP A 125 -0.24 -4.40 -18.05
C ASP A 125 -1.12 -4.59 -16.81
N ASP A 126 -0.56 -4.48 -15.63
CA ASP A 126 -1.24 -4.74 -14.36
C ASP A 126 -2.19 -3.62 -13.96
N GLN A 127 -1.91 -2.37 -14.29
CA GLN A 127 -2.80 -1.24 -13.99
C GLN A 127 -4.16 -1.39 -14.64
N LEU A 128 -4.23 -2.06 -15.78
CA LEU A 128 -5.50 -2.36 -16.42
C LEU A 128 -6.36 -3.31 -15.58
N LYS A 129 -5.73 -4.10 -14.71
CA LYS A 129 -6.43 -5.07 -13.86
C LYS A 129 -6.88 -4.48 -12.53
N PHE A 130 -6.08 -3.58 -11.96
CA PHE A 130 -6.34 -3.09 -10.60
C PHE A 130 -7.17 -1.81 -10.56
N ASN A 131 -7.09 -1.00 -11.57
CA ASN A 131 -7.89 0.23 -11.68
C ASN A 131 -7.87 1.06 -10.39
N LEU A 132 -6.69 1.39 -9.94
CA LEU A 132 -6.47 2.13 -8.68
C LEU A 132 -6.83 3.62 -8.74
#